data_50bf39f68793854557d30890e67c9a61
#
_entry.id   50bf39f68793854557d30890e67c9a61
#
_cell.length_a   1.000
_cell.length_b   1.000
_cell.length_c   1.000
_cell.angle_alpha   90.00
_cell.angle_beta   90.00
_cell.angle_gamma   90.00
#
_symmetry.space_group_name_H-M   'P 1'
#
loop_
_entity.id
_entity.type
_entity.pdbx_description
1 polymer ?
#
loop_
_entity_poly.entity_id
_entity_poly.type
_entity_poly.pdbx_seq_one_letter_code
_entity_poly.pdbx_strand_id
1 'polypeptide(L)'
;MPDNDITIEVNGREADQAAVSLLDHEGWGHFTAMQVRAGRARGLDLHLSRLEAAHQEVYGRPLGGQEVCARIRHALGGRLDATVRVYGYWAGLIVTVREPQETPRRPHSMTAVEFQRPLARLKHVGSWGQGRFGQIAAAAGFDESLLVDETGRISEGTITNVGFWRDGRVIWPDAPKLDGITMLLLRRQLTAAGVGQAEESVRLQDLTGYNGMILCNSRGWAPVGRVDDLVIPQDEAFTGVIAAAIDACPWDEI
;
A
#
# COMPACT_ATOMS: atom_id res chain seq x y z
N MET A 1 -16.57 -19.55 -8.71
CA MET A 1 -15.80 -18.69 -7.80
C MET A 1 -14.89 -19.61 -7.02
N PRO A 2 -13.55 -19.49 -7.06
CA PRO A 2 -12.74 -20.26 -6.14
C PRO A 2 -13.11 -19.85 -4.73
N ASP A 3 -13.32 -20.81 -3.86
CA ASP A 3 -13.55 -20.66 -2.43
C ASP A 3 -12.28 -19.99 -1.86
N ASN A 4 -12.32 -18.66 -1.73
CA ASN A 4 -11.22 -17.93 -1.13
C ASN A 4 -11.31 -18.17 0.37
N ASP A 5 -10.49 -19.07 0.88
CA ASP A 5 -10.39 -19.39 2.30
C ASP A 5 -9.95 -18.13 3.07
N ILE A 6 -10.95 -17.39 3.57
CA ILE A 6 -10.77 -16.13 4.30
C ILE A 6 -11.07 -16.40 5.76
N THR A 7 -10.06 -16.26 6.61
CA THR A 7 -10.29 -16.19 8.06
C THR A 7 -10.58 -14.74 8.44
N ILE A 8 -11.67 -14.51 9.15
CA ILE A 8 -12.06 -13.20 9.70
C ILE A 8 -12.24 -13.34 11.20
N GLU A 9 -11.51 -12.56 11.97
CA GLU A 9 -11.66 -12.47 13.42
C GLU A 9 -12.02 -11.05 13.85
N VAL A 10 -12.95 -10.98 14.80
CA VAL A 10 -13.35 -9.73 15.48
C VAL A 10 -12.98 -9.86 16.96
N ASN A 11 -12.11 -8.96 17.42
CA ASN A 11 -11.60 -8.97 18.81
C ASN A 11 -11.03 -10.32 19.25
N GLY A 12 -10.40 -11.08 18.31
CA GLY A 12 -9.76 -12.38 18.55
C GLY A 12 -10.74 -13.55 18.70
N ARG A 13 -11.92 -13.43 18.12
CA ARG A 13 -12.89 -14.52 17.98
C ARG A 13 -13.31 -14.63 16.53
N GLU A 14 -13.61 -15.82 16.09
CA GLU A 14 -14.21 -16.02 14.78
C GLU A 14 -15.42 -15.08 14.60
N ALA A 15 -15.50 -14.42 13.45
CA ALA A 15 -16.53 -13.43 13.19
C ALA A 15 -17.89 -14.12 13.07
N ASP A 16 -18.82 -13.75 13.94
CA ASP A 16 -20.23 -14.00 13.72
C ASP A 16 -20.89 -12.82 13.00
N GLN A 17 -22.09 -13.04 12.47
CA GLN A 17 -22.81 -12.04 11.68
C GLN A 17 -23.14 -10.78 12.52
N ALA A 18 -23.37 -10.92 13.81
CA ALA A 18 -23.67 -9.82 14.71
C ALA A 18 -22.44 -8.92 14.95
N ALA A 19 -21.27 -9.54 15.15
CA ALA A 19 -20.01 -8.82 15.32
C ALA A 19 -19.62 -8.03 14.06
N VAL A 20 -19.79 -8.63 12.87
CA VAL A 20 -19.53 -7.95 11.59
C VAL A 20 -20.53 -6.80 11.38
N SER A 21 -21.79 -6.99 11.68
CA SER A 21 -22.83 -5.96 11.53
C SER A 21 -22.59 -4.72 12.40
N LEU A 22 -22.04 -4.89 13.60
CA LEU A 22 -21.68 -3.76 14.47
C LEU A 22 -20.60 -2.86 13.86
N LEU A 23 -19.70 -3.46 13.09
CA LEU A 23 -18.59 -2.73 12.46
C LEU A 23 -19.01 -2.05 11.14
N ASP A 24 -19.96 -2.62 10.42
CA ASP A 24 -20.52 -2.03 9.20
C ASP A 24 -21.29 -0.73 9.48
N HIS A 25 -21.84 -0.57 10.68
CA HIS A 25 -22.61 0.62 11.03
C HIS A 25 -21.75 1.82 11.41
N GLU A 26 -20.48 1.64 11.76
CA GLU A 26 -19.63 2.73 12.20
C GLU A 26 -19.16 3.63 11.04
N GLY A 27 -19.13 3.14 9.80
CA GLY A 27 -18.74 3.91 8.59
C GLY A 27 -17.33 4.51 8.64
N TRP A 28 -16.67 4.47 9.77
CA TRP A 28 -15.35 5.00 10.06
C TRP A 28 -14.43 3.84 10.43
N GLY A 29 -13.26 3.82 9.88
CA GLY A 29 -12.27 2.81 10.20
C GLY A 29 -10.97 3.09 9.46
N HIS A 30 -9.90 2.61 10.02
CA HIS A 30 -8.59 2.66 9.39
C HIS A 30 -8.01 1.25 9.33
N PHE A 31 -6.99 1.04 8.50
CA PHE A 31 -6.41 -0.29 8.38
C PHE A 31 -4.96 -0.27 7.96
N THR A 32 -4.31 -1.39 8.16
CA THR A 32 -3.04 -1.71 7.52
C THR A 32 -3.13 -3.03 6.79
N ALA A 33 -2.27 -3.23 5.77
CA ALA A 33 -2.19 -4.47 5.01
C ALA A 33 -0.73 -4.88 4.88
N MET A 34 -0.42 -6.13 5.14
CA MET A 34 0.93 -6.69 5.07
C MET A 34 0.94 -8.07 4.44
N GLN A 35 2.09 -8.46 3.90
CA GLN A 35 2.36 -9.84 3.54
C GLN A 35 3.15 -10.48 4.67
N VAL A 36 2.72 -11.65 5.08
CA VAL A 36 3.44 -12.52 6.01
C VAL A 36 4.14 -13.60 5.21
N ARG A 37 5.40 -13.84 5.49
CA ARG A 37 6.22 -14.92 4.92
C ARG A 37 7.04 -15.55 6.03
N ALA A 38 7.01 -16.86 6.14
CA ALA A 38 7.65 -17.61 7.21
C ALA A 38 7.33 -17.05 8.62
N GLY A 39 6.07 -16.60 8.85
CA GLY A 39 5.62 -16.02 10.12
C GLY A 39 6.11 -14.60 10.40
N ARG A 40 6.70 -13.92 9.42
CA ARG A 40 7.32 -12.60 9.56
C ARG A 40 6.70 -11.59 8.60
N ALA A 41 6.76 -10.29 8.95
CA ALA A 41 6.32 -9.19 8.10
C ALA A 41 7.44 -8.17 7.91
N ARG A 42 7.48 -7.47 6.78
CA ARG A 42 8.43 -6.36 6.57
C ARG A 42 7.87 -5.08 7.16
N GLY A 43 8.67 -4.39 7.98
CA GLY A 43 8.30 -3.09 8.57
C GLY A 43 7.14 -3.19 9.55
N LEU A 44 7.13 -4.18 10.42
CA LEU A 44 6.10 -4.37 11.44
C LEU A 44 5.98 -3.13 12.32
N ASP A 45 7.11 -2.48 12.68
CA ASP A 45 7.16 -1.23 13.42
C ASP A 45 6.33 -0.12 12.74
N LEU A 46 6.46 0.02 11.42
CA LEU A 46 5.72 1.01 10.62
C LEU A 46 4.23 0.67 10.54
N HIS A 47 3.89 -0.61 10.43
CA HIS A 47 2.49 -1.06 10.44
C HIS A 47 1.79 -0.74 11.76
N LEU A 48 2.46 -1.03 12.89
CA LEU A 48 1.95 -0.74 14.23
C LEU A 48 1.85 0.77 14.47
N SER A 49 2.88 1.54 14.12
CA SER A 49 2.88 3.00 14.24
C SER A 49 1.76 3.65 13.42
N ARG A 50 1.48 3.16 12.20
CA ARG A 50 0.38 3.64 11.38
C ARG A 50 -0.98 3.38 12.03
N LEU A 51 -1.19 2.17 12.55
CA LEU A 51 -2.44 1.80 13.23
C LEU A 51 -2.65 2.67 14.47
N GLU A 52 -1.60 2.83 15.28
CA GLU A 52 -1.63 3.65 16.48
C GLU A 52 -1.96 5.12 16.17
N ALA A 53 -1.23 5.74 15.22
CA ALA A 53 -1.42 7.13 14.85
C ALA A 53 -2.83 7.37 14.28
N ALA A 54 -3.30 6.49 13.41
CA ALA A 54 -4.64 6.58 12.84
C ALA A 54 -5.73 6.38 13.91
N HIS A 55 -5.55 5.45 14.84
CA HIS A 55 -6.50 5.18 15.92
C HIS A 55 -6.59 6.36 16.89
N GLN A 56 -5.45 6.93 17.23
CA GLN A 56 -5.38 8.14 18.05
C GLN A 56 -6.04 9.34 17.35
N GLU A 57 -5.82 9.50 16.03
CA GLU A 57 -6.41 10.61 15.27
C GLU A 57 -7.93 10.47 15.13
N VAL A 58 -8.41 9.26 14.81
CA VAL A 58 -9.83 9.02 14.52
C VAL A 58 -10.66 8.91 15.79
N TYR A 59 -10.11 8.27 16.84
CA TYR A 59 -10.87 7.91 18.05
C TYR A 59 -10.35 8.54 19.36
N GLY A 60 -9.22 9.25 19.33
CA GLY A 60 -8.65 9.91 20.50
C GLY A 60 -8.11 8.95 21.57
N ARG A 61 -7.82 7.69 21.23
CA ARG A 61 -7.35 6.68 22.17
C ARG A 61 -6.26 5.79 21.57
N PRO A 62 -5.37 5.21 22.42
CA PRO A 62 -4.30 4.33 21.94
C PRO A 62 -4.82 2.97 21.46
N LEU A 63 -4.03 2.36 20.58
CA LEU A 63 -4.22 0.99 20.10
C LEU A 63 -2.92 0.21 20.38
N GLY A 64 -2.86 -0.55 21.45
CA GLY A 64 -1.63 -1.20 21.89
C GLY A 64 -1.01 -2.15 20.87
N GLY A 65 0.21 -1.88 20.43
CA GLY A 65 0.90 -2.67 19.40
C GLY A 65 1.07 -4.15 19.79
N GLN A 66 1.29 -4.47 21.06
CA GLN A 66 1.38 -5.85 21.55
C GLN A 66 0.07 -6.61 21.38
N GLU A 67 -1.06 -5.95 21.62
CA GLU A 67 -2.37 -6.55 21.39
C GLU A 67 -2.60 -6.81 19.91
N VAL A 68 -2.25 -5.86 19.03
CA VAL A 68 -2.33 -6.03 17.58
C VAL A 68 -1.54 -7.27 17.14
N CYS A 69 -0.28 -7.41 17.57
CA CYS A 69 0.53 -8.58 17.24
C CYS A 69 -0.08 -9.88 17.76
N ALA A 70 -0.61 -9.89 18.99
CA ALA A 70 -1.27 -11.05 19.54
C ALA A 70 -2.51 -11.48 18.70
N ARG A 71 -3.31 -10.50 18.25
CA ARG A 71 -4.46 -10.74 17.37
C ARG A 71 -4.03 -11.27 16.00
N ILE A 72 -2.97 -10.72 15.40
CA ILE A 72 -2.45 -11.22 14.13
C ILE A 72 -1.98 -12.66 14.28
N ARG A 73 -1.19 -12.99 15.31
CA ARG A 73 -0.73 -14.37 15.56
C ARG A 73 -1.88 -15.34 15.75
N HIS A 74 -2.90 -14.92 16.51
CA HIS A 74 -4.09 -15.74 16.73
C HIS A 74 -4.83 -16.02 15.40
N ALA A 75 -5.10 -14.98 14.62
CA ALA A 75 -5.80 -15.11 13.34
C ALA A 75 -5.00 -15.89 12.28
N LEU A 76 -3.67 -15.85 12.33
CA LEU A 76 -2.82 -16.68 11.46
C LEU A 76 -3.02 -18.18 11.72
N GLY A 77 -3.33 -18.59 12.97
CA GLY A 77 -3.63 -19.99 13.29
C GLY A 77 -2.52 -20.97 12.90
N GLY A 78 -1.25 -20.50 12.89
CA GLY A 78 -0.10 -21.28 12.46
C GLY A 78 0.22 -21.18 10.95
N ARG A 79 -0.52 -20.43 10.16
CA ARG A 79 -0.17 -20.13 8.74
C ARG A 79 1.13 -19.32 8.70
N LEU A 80 2.11 -19.81 7.96
CA LEU A 80 3.40 -19.15 7.80
C LEU A 80 3.38 -18.07 6.71
N ASP A 81 2.55 -18.27 5.68
CA ASP A 81 2.44 -17.35 4.55
C ASP A 81 1.00 -16.88 4.39
N ALA A 82 0.81 -15.57 4.34
CA ALA A 82 -0.52 -14.97 4.24
C ALA A 82 -0.48 -13.52 3.78
N THR A 83 -1.62 -13.03 3.30
CA THR A 83 -1.97 -11.61 3.28
C THR A 83 -2.79 -11.30 4.52
N VAL A 84 -2.31 -10.41 5.37
CA VAL A 84 -3.00 -9.99 6.58
C VAL A 84 -3.46 -8.54 6.44
N ARG A 85 -4.71 -8.27 6.85
CA ARG A 85 -5.18 -6.90 7.07
C ARG A 85 -5.70 -6.77 8.50
N VAL A 86 -5.32 -5.69 9.14
CA VAL A 86 -5.83 -5.31 10.46
C VAL A 86 -6.60 -4.02 10.31
N TYR A 87 -7.87 -4.07 10.65
CA TYR A 87 -8.76 -2.91 10.66
C TYR A 87 -8.99 -2.48 12.10
N GLY A 88 -8.88 -1.16 12.34
CA GLY A 88 -9.21 -0.54 13.62
C GLY A 88 -10.52 0.21 13.53
N TYR A 89 -11.42 -0.09 14.46
CA TYR A 89 -12.71 0.57 14.65
C TYR A 89 -12.85 1.02 16.11
N TRP A 90 -13.84 1.86 16.40
CA TRP A 90 -14.13 2.23 17.79
C TRP A 90 -14.41 0.99 18.67
N ALA A 91 -15.17 0.04 18.14
CA ALA A 91 -15.59 -1.17 18.88
C ALA A 91 -14.48 -2.21 19.00
N GLY A 92 -13.35 -2.10 18.26
CA GLY A 92 -12.26 -3.05 18.35
C GLY A 92 -11.52 -3.29 17.03
N LEU A 93 -10.91 -4.47 16.91
CA LEU A 93 -10.11 -4.88 15.78
C LEU A 93 -10.76 -5.99 14.96
N ILE A 94 -10.66 -5.87 13.63
CA ILE A 94 -10.85 -7.00 12.72
C ILE A 94 -9.49 -7.39 12.15
N VAL A 95 -9.19 -8.67 12.18
CA VAL A 95 -8.06 -9.24 11.45
C VAL A 95 -8.59 -10.17 10.36
N THR A 96 -8.15 -9.93 9.13
CA THR A 96 -8.46 -10.86 8.02
C THR A 96 -7.17 -11.49 7.52
N VAL A 97 -7.22 -12.79 7.32
CA VAL A 97 -6.12 -13.61 6.80
C VAL A 97 -6.58 -14.25 5.50
N ARG A 98 -5.78 -14.10 4.44
CA ARG A 98 -6.06 -14.62 3.10
C ARG A 98 -4.80 -15.23 2.52
N GLU A 99 -4.96 -15.92 1.40
CA GLU A 99 -3.82 -16.38 0.61
C GLU A 99 -2.81 -15.27 0.32
N PRO A 100 -1.51 -15.61 0.30
CA PRO A 100 -0.45 -14.66 -0.04
C PRO A 100 -0.67 -14.03 -1.41
N GLN A 101 -0.34 -12.76 -1.53
CA GLN A 101 -0.42 -12.04 -2.80
C GLN A 101 0.91 -11.38 -3.12
N GLU A 102 1.22 -11.31 -4.40
CA GLU A 102 2.39 -10.62 -4.92
C GLU A 102 2.02 -9.74 -6.11
N THR A 103 2.74 -8.64 -6.26
CA THR A 103 2.64 -7.82 -7.47
C THR A 103 3.47 -8.49 -8.56
N PRO A 104 2.89 -8.82 -9.74
CA PRO A 104 3.65 -9.36 -10.86
C PRO A 104 4.77 -8.41 -11.27
N ARG A 105 6.00 -8.90 -11.37
CA ARG A 105 7.19 -8.11 -11.74
C ARG A 105 7.32 -7.95 -13.24
N ARG A 106 6.26 -7.55 -13.91
CA ARG A 106 6.25 -7.13 -15.30
C ARG A 106 5.97 -5.64 -15.39
N PRO A 107 6.29 -4.96 -16.49
CA PRO A 107 5.85 -3.59 -16.69
C PRO A 107 4.33 -3.49 -16.60
N HIS A 108 3.84 -2.61 -15.72
CA HIS A 108 2.42 -2.31 -15.52
C HIS A 108 2.00 -1.13 -16.40
N SER A 109 0.73 -1.08 -16.75
CA SER A 109 0.10 0.03 -17.43
C SER A 109 -0.82 0.79 -16.48
N MET A 110 -0.75 2.13 -16.52
CA MET A 110 -1.61 2.98 -15.71
C MET A 110 -2.38 3.95 -16.60
N THR A 111 -3.61 4.31 -16.23
CA THR A 111 -4.36 5.40 -16.85
C THR A 111 -4.53 6.54 -15.86
N ALA A 112 -4.26 7.77 -16.29
CA ALA A 112 -4.39 8.94 -15.45
C ALA A 112 -5.86 9.27 -15.19
N VAL A 113 -6.21 9.57 -13.94
CA VAL A 113 -7.55 10.01 -13.55
C VAL A 113 -7.46 11.17 -12.57
N GLU A 114 -8.30 12.18 -12.79
CA GLU A 114 -8.41 13.28 -11.87
C GLU A 114 -9.17 12.84 -10.61
N PHE A 115 -8.43 12.62 -9.57
CA PHE A 115 -8.96 12.26 -8.26
C PHE A 115 -7.95 12.50 -7.16
N GLN A 116 -8.32 13.32 -6.18
CA GLN A 116 -7.56 13.51 -4.95
C GLN A 116 -8.23 12.69 -3.84
N ARG A 117 -7.49 11.75 -3.26
CA ARG A 117 -8.02 10.93 -2.16
C ARG A 117 -8.28 11.79 -0.91
N PRO A 118 -9.51 11.82 -0.37
CA PRO A 118 -9.79 12.49 0.88
C PRO A 118 -8.93 11.92 2.02
N LEU A 119 -8.47 12.78 2.93
CA LEU A 119 -7.63 12.37 4.07
C LEU A 119 -6.48 11.46 3.66
N ALA A 120 -5.77 11.84 2.58
CA ALA A 120 -4.78 10.98 1.89
C ALA A 120 -3.75 10.33 2.83
N ARG A 121 -3.36 11.01 3.93
CA ARG A 121 -2.44 10.47 4.95
C ARG A 121 -3.00 9.28 5.73
N LEU A 122 -4.34 9.15 5.82
CA LEU A 122 -4.99 8.04 6.51
C LEU A 122 -5.28 6.88 5.56
N LYS A 123 -4.97 5.68 5.99
CA LYS A 123 -5.42 4.46 5.31
C LYS A 123 -6.80 4.07 5.86
N HIS A 124 -7.82 4.85 5.48
CA HIS A 124 -9.19 4.66 5.95
C HIS A 124 -9.98 3.67 5.08
N VAL A 125 -11.07 3.11 5.62
CA VAL A 125 -11.91 2.13 4.92
C VAL A 125 -12.76 2.74 3.80
N GLY A 126 -13.02 4.05 3.85
CA GLY A 126 -13.79 4.78 2.83
C GLY A 126 -13.02 4.95 1.51
N SER A 127 -12.71 3.82 0.85
CA SER A 127 -11.91 3.76 -0.38
C SER A 127 -12.76 3.57 -1.64
N TRP A 128 -14.02 4.02 -1.63
CA TRP A 128 -14.94 3.85 -2.76
C TRP A 128 -14.40 4.48 -4.06
N GLY A 129 -13.85 5.70 -3.98
CA GLY A 129 -13.27 6.40 -5.14
C GLY A 129 -12.14 5.60 -5.78
N GLN A 130 -11.17 5.16 -4.97
CA GLN A 130 -10.05 4.34 -5.47
C GLN A 130 -10.56 3.03 -6.09
N GLY A 131 -11.50 2.35 -5.44
CA GLY A 131 -12.11 1.13 -5.96
C GLY A 131 -12.78 1.36 -7.31
N ARG A 132 -13.52 2.47 -7.44
CA ARG A 132 -14.20 2.84 -8.69
C ARG A 132 -13.22 3.11 -9.83
N PHE A 133 -12.18 3.92 -9.58
CA PHE A 133 -11.17 4.22 -10.60
C PHE A 133 -10.32 3.00 -10.96
N GLY A 134 -10.03 2.11 -10.00
CA GLY A 134 -9.40 0.82 -10.31
C GLY A 134 -10.25 -0.06 -11.24
N GLN A 135 -11.58 -0.08 -11.06
CA GLN A 135 -12.49 -0.79 -11.97
C GLN A 135 -12.53 -0.16 -13.37
N ILE A 136 -12.51 1.18 -13.45
CA ILE A 136 -12.47 1.91 -14.74
C ILE A 136 -11.19 1.57 -15.49
N ALA A 137 -10.02 1.60 -14.81
CA ALA A 137 -8.75 1.22 -15.40
C ALA A 137 -8.78 -0.21 -15.93
N ALA A 138 -9.24 -1.17 -15.13
CA ALA A 138 -9.33 -2.56 -15.52
C ALA A 138 -10.25 -2.77 -16.74
N ALA A 139 -11.41 -2.09 -16.79
CA ALA A 139 -12.33 -2.13 -17.92
C ALA A 139 -11.74 -1.54 -19.20
N ALA A 140 -10.80 -0.58 -19.07
CA ALA A 140 -10.07 0.02 -20.19
C ALA A 140 -8.76 -0.74 -20.55
N GLY A 141 -8.48 -1.89 -19.89
CA GLY A 141 -7.31 -2.72 -20.18
C GLY A 141 -6.01 -2.22 -19.53
N PHE A 142 -6.10 -1.38 -18.51
CA PHE A 142 -4.97 -0.95 -17.70
C PHE A 142 -4.89 -1.76 -16.39
N ASP A 143 -3.70 -1.84 -15.81
CA ASP A 143 -3.50 -2.56 -14.55
C ASP A 143 -3.97 -1.73 -13.35
N GLU A 144 -3.88 -0.39 -13.41
CA GLU A 144 -4.25 0.52 -12.32
C GLU A 144 -4.52 1.95 -12.84
N SER A 145 -5.18 2.79 -12.03
CA SER A 145 -5.22 4.24 -12.30
C SER A 145 -4.12 4.98 -11.56
N LEU A 146 -3.57 6.00 -12.23
CA LEU A 146 -2.66 6.98 -11.67
C LEU A 146 -3.47 8.22 -11.24
N LEU A 147 -3.43 8.56 -9.96
CA LEU A 147 -4.22 9.65 -9.41
C LEU A 147 -3.49 10.98 -9.57
N VAL A 148 -4.19 11.94 -10.15
CA VAL A 148 -3.69 13.29 -10.36
C VAL A 148 -4.68 14.32 -9.84
N ASP A 149 -4.19 15.50 -9.47
CA ASP A 149 -5.05 16.65 -9.17
C ASP A 149 -5.49 17.40 -10.46
N GLU A 150 -6.33 18.41 -10.31
CA GLU A 150 -6.84 19.27 -11.40
C GLU A 150 -5.74 19.95 -12.23
N THR A 151 -4.51 20.03 -11.71
CA THR A 151 -3.35 20.60 -12.40
C THR A 151 -2.50 19.54 -13.08
N GLY A 152 -2.90 18.26 -13.03
CA GLY A 152 -2.15 17.12 -13.54
C GLY A 152 -0.98 16.70 -12.65
N ARG A 153 -0.87 17.20 -11.40
CA ARG A 153 0.14 16.77 -10.44
C ARG A 153 -0.18 15.37 -9.93
N ILE A 154 0.79 14.48 -10.07
CA ILE A 154 0.68 13.07 -9.67
C ILE A 154 0.80 12.94 -8.15
N SER A 155 -0.04 12.10 -7.55
CA SER A 155 0.01 11.77 -6.13
C SER A 155 0.41 10.31 -5.88
N GLU A 156 -0.40 9.37 -6.29
CA GLU A 156 -0.23 7.93 -6.03
C GLU A 156 -1.07 7.12 -7.04
N GLY A 157 -0.99 5.79 -7.03
CA GLY A 157 -1.98 4.94 -7.69
C GLY A 157 -3.23 4.73 -6.81
N THR A 158 -4.21 3.99 -7.30
CA THR A 158 -5.43 3.69 -6.52
C THR A 158 -5.13 2.89 -5.25
N ILE A 159 -4.15 1.99 -5.30
CA ILE A 159 -3.71 1.15 -4.18
C ILE A 159 -2.19 1.13 -4.00
N THR A 160 -1.44 1.90 -4.78
CA THR A 160 0.03 1.92 -4.80
C THR A 160 0.57 3.32 -4.57
N ASN A 161 1.82 3.42 -4.08
CA ASN A 161 2.63 4.61 -4.27
C ASN A 161 3.40 4.48 -5.58
N VAL A 162 3.82 5.61 -6.14
CA VAL A 162 4.66 5.67 -7.34
C VAL A 162 5.98 6.37 -7.05
N GLY A 163 7.03 5.97 -7.75
CA GLY A 163 8.34 6.60 -7.69
C GLY A 163 8.94 6.69 -9.09
N PHE A 164 9.73 7.72 -9.33
CA PHE A 164 10.29 8.05 -10.64
C PHE A 164 11.82 8.04 -10.58
N TRP A 165 12.44 7.83 -11.74
CA TRP A 165 13.90 7.84 -11.88
C TRP A 165 14.36 8.95 -12.79
N ARG A 166 15.24 9.81 -12.28
CA ARG A 166 15.86 10.90 -13.04
C ARG A 166 17.25 11.22 -12.48
N ASP A 167 18.23 11.32 -13.33
CA ASP A 167 19.61 11.75 -12.97
C ASP A 167 20.23 10.90 -11.83
N GLY A 168 20.01 9.57 -11.84
CA GLY A 168 20.55 8.69 -10.82
C GLY A 168 19.87 8.80 -9.45
N ARG A 169 18.70 9.41 -9.36
CA ARG A 169 17.94 9.63 -8.11
C ARG A 169 16.52 9.13 -8.23
N VAL A 170 15.97 8.69 -7.10
CA VAL A 170 14.55 8.37 -6.97
C VAL A 170 13.79 9.64 -6.59
N ILE A 171 12.78 9.98 -7.40
CA ILE A 171 11.88 11.12 -7.16
C ILE A 171 10.54 10.58 -6.67
N TRP A 172 10.14 11.00 -5.49
CA TRP A 172 8.83 10.71 -4.91
C TRP A 172 7.90 11.90 -5.12
N PRO A 173 6.62 11.71 -5.47
CA PRO A 173 5.68 12.82 -5.62
C PRO A 173 5.54 13.64 -4.34
N ASP A 174 5.76 14.95 -4.43
CA ASP A 174 5.34 15.92 -3.41
C ASP A 174 3.89 16.31 -3.68
N ALA A 175 2.97 15.50 -3.16
CA ALA A 175 1.52 15.67 -3.27
C ALA A 175 0.85 14.93 -2.10
N PRO A 176 -0.39 15.28 -1.74
CA PRO A 176 -1.14 14.54 -0.73
C PRO A 176 -1.30 13.08 -1.13
N LYS A 177 -0.65 12.18 -0.41
CA LYS A 177 -0.62 10.73 -0.66
C LYS A 177 -0.59 9.95 0.65
N LEU A 178 -0.77 8.66 0.58
CA LEU A 178 -0.50 7.77 1.70
C LEU A 178 1.01 7.55 1.81
N ASP A 179 1.55 7.65 3.02
CA ASP A 179 2.88 7.15 3.32
C ASP A 179 2.84 5.62 3.38
N GLY A 180 2.94 4.97 2.21
CA GLY A 180 2.89 3.52 2.08
C GLY A 180 4.09 2.85 2.75
N ILE A 181 3.86 1.76 3.50
CA ILE A 181 4.94 1.08 4.24
C ILE A 181 6.05 0.62 3.29
N THR A 182 5.72 0.06 2.15
CA THR A 182 6.72 -0.37 1.16
C THR A 182 7.54 0.82 0.62
N MET A 183 6.89 1.96 0.36
CA MET A 183 7.59 3.19 -0.01
C MET A 183 8.54 3.66 1.11
N LEU A 184 8.09 3.66 2.37
CA LEU A 184 8.92 4.05 3.51
C LEU A 184 10.11 3.11 3.70
N LEU A 185 9.92 1.80 3.54
CA LEU A 185 11.00 0.81 3.58
C LEU A 185 11.99 1.02 2.43
N LEU A 186 11.51 1.23 1.20
CA LEU A 186 12.37 1.60 0.07
C LEU A 186 13.18 2.85 0.39
N ARG A 187 12.57 3.91 0.88
CA ARG A 187 13.27 5.16 1.24
C ARG A 187 14.38 4.92 2.28
N ARG A 188 14.11 4.11 3.30
CA ARG A 188 15.13 3.73 4.31
C ARG A 188 16.32 3.01 3.68
N GLN A 189 16.06 1.99 2.84
CA GLN A 189 17.12 1.18 2.24
C GLN A 189 17.90 1.93 1.15
N LEU A 190 17.22 2.75 0.35
CA LEU A 190 17.88 3.62 -0.64
C LEU A 190 18.82 4.61 0.04
N THR A 191 18.40 5.22 1.16
CA THR A 191 19.26 6.10 1.96
C THR A 191 20.48 5.34 2.50
N ALA A 192 20.29 4.13 3.06
CA ALA A 192 21.37 3.30 3.56
C ALA A 192 22.35 2.88 2.46
N ALA A 193 21.89 2.70 1.23
CA ALA A 193 22.69 2.40 0.05
C ALA A 193 23.34 3.62 -0.60
N GLY A 194 23.12 4.84 -0.07
CA GLY A 194 23.67 6.08 -0.63
C GLY A 194 23.02 6.52 -1.95
N VAL A 195 21.84 5.99 -2.27
CA VAL A 195 21.06 6.37 -3.47
C VAL A 195 20.36 7.69 -3.20
N GLY A 196 20.57 8.68 -4.08
CA GLY A 196 19.93 9.99 -3.97
C GLY A 196 18.42 9.90 -4.07
N GLN A 197 17.72 10.69 -3.25
CA GLN A 197 16.26 10.79 -3.28
C GLN A 197 15.82 12.23 -3.17
N ALA A 198 14.67 12.57 -3.76
CA ALA A 198 14.02 13.86 -3.60
C ALA A 198 12.49 13.67 -3.55
N GLU A 199 11.81 14.64 -2.96
CA GLU A 199 10.36 14.83 -3.14
C GLU A 199 10.18 16.06 -4.04
N GLU A 200 9.44 15.87 -5.13
CA GLU A 200 9.24 16.92 -6.14
C GLU A 200 7.80 16.88 -6.66
N SER A 201 7.30 18.02 -7.08
CA SER A 201 6.03 18.08 -7.80
C SER A 201 6.21 17.44 -9.19
N VAL A 202 5.66 16.26 -9.38
CA VAL A 202 5.69 15.52 -10.66
C VAL A 202 4.35 15.70 -11.35
N ARG A 203 4.35 16.10 -12.63
CA ARG A 203 3.13 16.27 -13.42
C ARG A 203 3.09 15.30 -14.60
N LEU A 204 1.90 14.99 -15.08
CA LEU A 204 1.72 14.11 -16.24
C LEU A 204 2.51 14.58 -17.47
N GLN A 205 2.48 15.87 -17.74
CA GLN A 205 3.18 16.45 -18.89
C GLN A 205 4.71 16.33 -18.80
N ASP A 206 5.26 16.13 -17.60
CA ASP A 206 6.70 16.08 -17.34
C ASP A 206 7.25 14.64 -17.37
N LEU A 207 6.38 13.64 -17.57
CA LEU A 207 6.76 12.22 -17.52
C LEU A 207 7.82 11.83 -18.54
N THR A 208 7.90 12.52 -19.69
CA THR A 208 8.95 12.31 -20.70
C THR A 208 10.35 12.68 -20.20
N GLY A 209 10.46 13.44 -19.11
CA GLY A 209 11.73 13.80 -18.47
C GLY A 209 12.26 12.74 -17.49
N TYR A 210 11.57 11.59 -17.33
CA TYR A 210 11.98 10.52 -16.43
C TYR A 210 12.41 9.28 -17.20
N ASN A 211 13.46 8.61 -16.69
CA ASN A 211 14.05 7.41 -17.29
C ASN A 211 13.38 6.12 -16.81
N GLY A 212 12.48 6.19 -15.84
CA GLY A 212 11.77 5.05 -15.30
C GLY A 212 10.71 5.46 -14.28
N MET A 213 9.77 4.56 -14.06
CA MET A 213 8.72 4.70 -13.06
C MET A 213 8.42 3.35 -12.44
N ILE A 214 8.17 3.33 -11.16
CA ILE A 214 7.71 2.14 -10.41
C ILE A 214 6.39 2.42 -9.70
N LEU A 215 5.68 1.35 -9.39
CA LEU A 215 4.62 1.32 -8.39
C LEU A 215 4.98 0.36 -7.26
N CYS A 216 4.50 0.63 -6.04
CA CYS A 216 4.72 -0.25 -4.90
C CYS A 216 3.58 -0.20 -3.88
N ASN A 217 3.33 -1.33 -3.23
CA ASN A 217 2.42 -1.48 -2.11
C ASN A 217 2.83 -2.69 -1.25
N SER A 218 1.97 -3.13 -0.32
CA SER A 218 2.27 -4.28 0.55
C SER A 218 2.44 -5.62 -0.19
N ARG A 219 2.02 -5.73 -1.46
CA ARG A 219 2.21 -6.93 -2.29
C ARG A 219 3.58 -6.95 -2.98
N GLY A 220 4.32 -5.86 -2.94
CA GLY A 220 5.62 -5.69 -3.57
C GLY A 220 5.70 -4.45 -4.45
N TRP A 221 6.48 -4.53 -5.51
CA TRP A 221 6.69 -3.46 -6.47
C TRP A 221 6.74 -4.00 -7.90
N ALA A 222 6.52 -3.13 -8.87
CA ALA A 222 6.71 -3.41 -10.27
C ALA A 222 7.14 -2.15 -11.04
N PRO A 223 7.84 -2.29 -12.17
CA PRO A 223 8.05 -1.18 -13.09
C PRO A 223 6.73 -0.78 -13.75
N VAL A 224 6.61 0.50 -14.13
CA VAL A 224 5.51 1.00 -14.96
C VAL A 224 6.04 1.20 -16.37
N GLY A 225 5.43 0.53 -17.34
CA GLY A 225 5.84 0.58 -18.74
C GLY A 225 5.04 1.58 -19.58
N ARG A 226 3.87 2.02 -19.08
CA ARG A 226 2.99 2.92 -19.84
C ARG A 226 2.09 3.71 -18.89
N VAL A 227 1.91 4.99 -19.19
CA VAL A 227 0.85 5.84 -18.60
C VAL A 227 0.04 6.40 -19.76
N ASP A 228 -1.25 6.07 -19.84
CA ASP A 228 -2.11 6.29 -21.00
C ASP A 228 -1.41 5.79 -22.29
N ASP A 229 -1.18 6.68 -23.27
CA ASP A 229 -0.48 6.36 -24.51
C ASP A 229 1.05 6.59 -24.41
N LEU A 230 1.53 7.17 -23.30
CA LEU A 230 2.95 7.45 -23.12
C LEU A 230 3.69 6.19 -22.64
N VAL A 231 4.66 5.74 -23.43
CA VAL A 231 5.59 4.69 -23.04
C VAL A 231 6.61 5.23 -22.06
N ILE A 232 6.74 4.59 -20.91
CA ILE A 232 7.73 4.94 -19.90
C ILE A 232 8.99 4.09 -20.12
N PRO A 233 10.18 4.69 -20.19
CA PRO A 233 11.44 3.97 -20.31
C PRO A 233 11.62 2.93 -19.20
N GLN A 234 12.24 1.81 -19.51
CA GLN A 234 12.57 0.75 -18.57
C GLN A 234 14.07 0.79 -18.27
N ASP A 235 14.46 1.60 -17.28
CA ASP A 235 15.84 1.72 -16.86
C ASP A 235 16.23 0.54 -15.96
N GLU A 236 17.16 -0.30 -16.42
CA GLU A 236 17.62 -1.50 -15.70
C GLU A 236 18.38 -1.13 -14.42
N ALA A 237 19.11 -0.01 -14.39
CA ALA A 237 19.81 0.44 -13.19
C ALA A 237 18.79 0.83 -12.12
N PHE A 238 17.71 1.52 -12.50
CA PHE A 238 16.63 1.85 -11.58
C PHE A 238 15.95 0.61 -11.01
N THR A 239 15.52 -0.31 -11.86
CA THR A 239 14.86 -1.55 -11.42
C THR A 239 15.78 -2.40 -10.56
N GLY A 240 17.09 -2.46 -10.86
CA GLY A 240 18.10 -3.13 -10.05
C GLY A 240 18.27 -2.50 -8.66
N VAL A 241 18.31 -1.18 -8.60
CA VAL A 241 18.38 -0.43 -7.32
C VAL A 241 17.16 -0.69 -6.45
N ILE A 242 15.96 -0.66 -7.02
CA ILE A 242 14.70 -0.92 -6.28
C ILE A 242 14.65 -2.38 -5.81
N ALA A 243 15.04 -3.34 -6.65
CA ALA A 243 15.09 -4.75 -6.28
C ALA A 243 16.03 -4.98 -5.09
N ALA A 244 17.26 -4.46 -5.17
CA ALA A 244 18.24 -4.57 -4.09
C ALA A 244 17.73 -3.92 -2.78
N ALA A 245 17.08 -2.75 -2.87
CA ALA A 245 16.52 -2.08 -1.71
C ALA A 245 15.40 -2.89 -1.05
N ILE A 246 14.49 -3.49 -1.82
CA ILE A 246 13.44 -4.35 -1.27
C ILE A 246 14.03 -5.63 -0.66
N ASP A 247 15.00 -6.24 -1.30
CA ASP A 247 15.61 -7.48 -0.80
C ASP A 247 16.40 -7.24 0.51
N ALA A 248 16.95 -6.03 0.69
CA ALA A 248 17.60 -5.60 1.92
C ALA A 248 16.64 -5.28 3.08
N CYS A 249 15.32 -5.15 2.83
CA CYS A 249 14.36 -4.90 3.90
C CYS A 249 14.26 -6.10 4.86
N PRO A 250 14.48 -5.91 6.16
CA PRO A 250 14.40 -7.01 7.13
C PRO A 250 12.96 -7.54 7.24
N TRP A 251 12.86 -8.80 7.65
CA TRP A 251 11.62 -9.45 8.04
C TRP A 251 11.56 -9.51 9.55
N ASP A 252 10.54 -8.88 10.13
CA ASP A 252 10.31 -8.79 11.56
C ASP A 252 9.39 -9.92 12.03
N GLU A 253 9.64 -10.49 13.19
CA GLU A 253 8.74 -11.46 13.83
C GLU A 253 7.45 -10.77 14.28
N ILE A 254 6.31 -11.39 13.98
CA ILE A 254 4.99 -10.86 14.36
C ILE A 254 4.67 -11.25 15.81
#